data_29d7943a572e7cab9272560a0213b361
#
_entry.id   29d7943a572e7cab9272560a0213b361
#
_cell.length_a   1.000
_cell.length_b   1.000
_cell.length_c   1.000
_cell.angle_alpha   90.00
_cell.angle_beta   90.00
_cell.angle_gamma   90.00
#
_symmetry.space_group_name_H-M   'P 1'
#
loop_
_entity.id
_entity.type
_entity.pdbx_description
1 polymer ?
#
loop_
_entity_poly.entity_id
_entity_poly.type
_entity_poly.pdbx_seq_one_letter_code
_entity_poly.pdbx_strand_id
1 'polypeptide(L)'
;MQADVMTDASGHICGLALRANACALGQASAAILRQNADGLSLSILNELRDGIAHALKREGEMPAIWPELDLLSAASDYPSRHAAILLPYDAVLAAAQNIKEKS
;
A
#
# COMPACT_ATOMS: atom_id res chain seq x y z
N MET A 1 -5.06 0.37 11.64
CA MET A 1 -3.64 0.28 11.24
C MET A 1 -2.99 1.63 11.41
N GLN A 2 -1.79 1.65 11.92
CA GLN A 2 -0.99 2.86 12.04
C GLN A 2 0.17 2.82 11.06
N ALA A 3 0.43 3.97 10.43
CA ALA A 3 1.57 4.13 9.54
C ALA A 3 2.38 5.35 9.96
N ASP A 4 3.69 5.17 10.07
CA ASP A 4 4.64 6.25 10.23
C ASP A 4 5.50 6.30 8.97
N VAL A 5 5.47 7.42 8.27
CA VAL A 5 6.18 7.56 7.00
C VAL A 5 7.12 8.76 7.06
N MET A 6 8.32 8.60 6.53
CA MET A 6 9.28 9.67 6.33
C MET A 6 9.53 9.85 4.84
N THR A 7 9.52 11.10 4.40
CA THR A 7 9.79 11.43 3.00
C THR A 7 11.00 12.33 2.91
N ASP A 8 11.72 12.23 1.79
CA ASP A 8 12.85 13.11 1.51
C ASP A 8 12.38 14.41 0.86
N ALA A 9 13.33 15.29 0.52
CA ALA A 9 13.02 16.59 -0.08
C ALA A 9 12.31 16.48 -1.43
N SER A 10 12.45 15.35 -2.12
CA SER A 10 11.81 15.08 -3.42
C SER A 10 10.43 14.45 -3.28
N GLY A 11 9.97 14.17 -2.06
CA GLY A 11 8.68 13.52 -1.82
C GLY A 11 8.71 12.01 -1.95
N HIS A 12 9.90 11.40 -1.98
CA HIS A 12 10.04 9.94 -1.99
C HIS A 12 10.08 9.38 -0.57
N ILE A 13 9.56 8.18 -0.40
CA ILE A 13 9.57 7.52 0.90
C ILE A 13 11.01 7.11 1.24
N CYS A 14 11.51 7.56 2.40
CA CYS A 14 12.82 7.20 2.91
C CYS A 14 12.76 6.40 4.21
N GLY A 15 11.59 6.24 4.79
CA GLY A 15 11.38 5.41 5.96
C GLY A 15 9.91 5.12 6.15
N LEU A 16 9.58 3.87 6.49
CA LEU A 16 8.21 3.45 6.69
C LEU A 16 8.13 2.44 7.84
N ALA A 17 7.24 2.70 8.78
CA ALA A 17 6.86 1.76 9.81
C ALA A 17 5.34 1.55 9.72
N LEU A 18 4.92 0.30 9.71
CA LEU A 18 3.51 -0.07 9.72
C LEU A 18 3.21 -0.93 10.93
N ARG A 19 2.18 -0.56 11.65
CA ARG A 19 1.66 -1.33 12.77
C ARG A 19 0.27 -1.79 12.41
N ALA A 20 0.12 -3.10 12.28
CA ALA A 20 -1.14 -3.68 11.85
C ALA A 20 -1.61 -4.71 12.85
N ASN A 21 -2.86 -4.56 13.29
CA ASN A 21 -3.60 -5.62 13.95
C ASN A 21 -4.65 -6.10 12.95
N ALA A 22 -4.19 -6.83 11.95
CA ALA A 22 -4.98 -7.16 10.76
C ALA A 22 -4.97 -8.66 10.52
N CYS A 23 -5.87 -9.14 9.65
CA CYS A 23 -5.88 -10.53 9.21
C CYS A 23 -4.61 -10.86 8.39
N ALA A 24 -4.38 -12.14 8.12
CA ALA A 24 -3.18 -12.61 7.43
C ALA A 24 -2.95 -11.91 6.07
N LEU A 25 -4.01 -11.67 5.30
CA LEU A 25 -3.89 -10.99 4.01
C LEU A 25 -3.49 -9.52 4.19
N GLY A 26 -4.05 -8.84 5.19
CA GLY A 26 -3.66 -7.47 5.51
C GLY A 26 -2.22 -7.37 5.98
N GLN A 27 -1.76 -8.32 6.78
CA GLN A 27 -0.38 -8.37 7.23
C GLN A 27 0.58 -8.67 6.08
N ALA A 28 0.20 -9.57 5.16
CA ALA A 28 1.01 -9.87 3.98
C ALA A 28 1.13 -8.63 3.09
N SER A 29 0.03 -7.91 2.87
CA SER A 29 0.03 -6.67 2.10
C SER A 29 0.93 -5.61 2.72
N ALA A 30 0.86 -5.44 4.04
CA ALA A 30 1.72 -4.51 4.77
C ALA A 30 3.19 -4.88 4.66
N ALA A 31 3.52 -6.17 4.73
CA ALA A 31 4.89 -6.64 4.60
C ALA A 31 5.45 -6.36 3.21
N ILE A 32 4.67 -6.60 2.16
CA ILE A 32 5.07 -6.31 0.78
C ILE A 32 5.36 -4.82 0.62
N LEU A 33 4.49 -3.97 1.14
CA LEU A 33 4.68 -2.52 1.07
C LEU A 33 5.96 -2.10 1.80
N ARG A 34 6.18 -2.59 3.03
CA ARG A 34 7.39 -2.25 3.80
C ARG A 34 8.68 -2.64 3.09
N GLN A 35 8.68 -3.80 2.43
CA GLN A 35 9.88 -4.31 1.75
C GLN A 35 10.25 -3.50 0.52
N ASN A 36 9.27 -2.81 -0.10
CA ASN A 36 9.45 -2.20 -1.41
C ASN A 36 9.25 -0.68 -1.41
N ALA A 37 8.93 -0.08 -0.26
CA ALA A 37 8.50 1.32 -0.21
C ALA A 37 9.65 2.32 -0.36
N ASP A 38 10.88 1.97 0.04
CA ASP A 38 12.00 2.92 0.00
C ASP A 38 12.27 3.41 -1.41
N GLY A 39 12.38 4.72 -1.57
CA GLY A 39 12.60 5.35 -2.87
C GLY A 39 11.35 5.56 -3.70
N LEU A 40 10.18 5.10 -3.23
CA LEU A 40 8.93 5.21 -3.98
C LEU A 40 8.37 6.63 -3.85
N SER A 41 7.88 7.20 -4.97
CA SER A 41 7.17 8.47 -4.90
C SER A 41 5.73 8.27 -4.44
N LEU A 42 5.16 9.28 -3.79
CA LEU A 42 3.77 9.21 -3.34
C LEU A 42 2.79 9.10 -4.51
N SER A 43 3.13 9.73 -5.63
CA SER A 43 2.32 9.64 -6.85
C SER A 43 2.25 8.20 -7.37
N ILE A 44 3.38 7.51 -7.42
CA ILE A 44 3.42 6.10 -7.83
C ILE A 44 2.72 5.22 -6.82
N LEU A 45 2.85 5.52 -5.53
CA LEU A 45 2.16 4.76 -4.49
C LEU A 45 0.63 4.85 -4.65
N ASN A 46 0.12 6.05 -4.98
CA ASN A 46 -1.31 6.24 -5.23
C ASN A 46 -1.78 5.46 -6.46
N GLU A 47 -1.01 5.49 -7.55
CA GLU A 47 -1.32 4.69 -8.74
C GLU A 47 -1.29 3.19 -8.44
N LEU A 48 -0.33 2.75 -7.64
CA LEU A 48 -0.21 1.37 -7.22
C LEU A 48 -1.42 0.91 -6.40
N ARG A 49 -1.84 1.74 -5.46
CA ARG A 49 -3.05 1.48 -4.66
C ARG A 49 -4.28 1.30 -5.54
N ASP A 50 -4.48 2.21 -6.51
CA ASP A 50 -5.61 2.12 -7.42
C ASP A 50 -5.53 0.89 -8.32
N GLY A 51 -4.32 0.54 -8.80
CA GLY A 51 -4.11 -0.67 -9.59
C GLY A 51 -4.44 -1.94 -8.82
N ILE A 52 -4.05 -2.01 -7.55
CA ILE A 52 -4.38 -3.16 -6.70
C ILE A 52 -5.90 -3.23 -6.49
N ALA A 53 -6.55 -2.10 -6.25
CA ALA A 53 -8.00 -2.06 -6.05
C ALA A 53 -8.75 -2.58 -7.28
N HIS A 54 -8.33 -2.16 -8.48
CA HIS A 54 -8.92 -2.62 -9.72
C HIS A 54 -8.69 -4.12 -9.96
N ALA A 55 -7.48 -4.60 -9.68
CA ALA A 55 -7.16 -6.02 -9.83
C ALA A 55 -8.00 -6.90 -8.91
N LEU A 56 -8.22 -6.45 -7.66
CA LEU A 56 -9.04 -7.20 -6.71
C LEU A 56 -10.51 -7.28 -7.15
N LYS A 57 -10.98 -6.28 -7.88
CA LYS A 57 -12.34 -6.27 -8.47
C LYS A 57 -12.40 -6.95 -9.84
N ARG A 58 -11.28 -7.52 -10.30
CA ARG A 58 -11.14 -8.15 -11.62
C ARG A 58 -11.38 -7.16 -12.78
N GLU A 59 -11.08 -5.88 -12.54
CA GLU A 59 -11.20 -4.83 -13.55
C GLU A 59 -9.86 -4.53 -14.22
N GLY A 60 -8.79 -5.23 -13.85
CA GLY A 60 -7.46 -5.08 -14.40
C GLY A 60 -6.51 -6.13 -13.85
N GLU A 61 -5.26 -6.09 -14.29
CA GLU A 61 -4.23 -6.99 -13.80
C GLU A 61 -3.53 -6.39 -12.58
N MET A 62 -3.01 -7.27 -11.71
CA MET A 62 -2.21 -6.84 -10.57
C MET A 62 -0.97 -6.10 -11.08
N PRO A 63 -0.62 -4.93 -10.47
CA PRO A 63 0.57 -4.19 -10.90
C PRO A 63 1.83 -5.06 -10.89
N ALA A 64 2.63 -4.98 -11.94
CA ALA A 64 3.83 -5.81 -12.10
C ALA A 64 5.07 -5.23 -11.46
N ILE A 65 5.00 -4.02 -10.91
CA ILE A 65 6.15 -3.34 -10.30
C ILE A 65 6.75 -4.13 -9.14
N TRP A 66 5.92 -4.83 -8.38
CA TRP A 66 6.34 -5.72 -7.30
C TRP A 66 5.77 -7.11 -7.54
N PRO A 67 6.60 -8.09 -7.92
CA PRO A 67 6.11 -9.45 -8.23
C PRO A 67 5.33 -10.10 -7.08
N GLU A 68 5.65 -9.76 -5.85
CA GLU A 68 5.00 -10.31 -4.66
C GLU A 68 3.49 -9.98 -4.61
N LEU A 69 3.06 -8.93 -5.31
CA LEU A 69 1.65 -8.54 -5.34
C LEU A 69 0.75 -9.65 -5.93
N ASP A 70 1.28 -10.51 -6.77
CA ASP A 70 0.52 -11.64 -7.31
C ASP A 70 0.01 -12.57 -6.22
N LEU A 71 0.69 -12.63 -5.07
CA LEU A 71 0.22 -13.43 -3.94
C LEU A 71 -1.12 -12.93 -3.40
N LEU A 72 -1.43 -11.66 -3.61
CA LEU A 72 -2.69 -11.05 -3.16
C LEU A 72 -3.84 -11.29 -4.14
N SER A 73 -3.56 -11.74 -5.35
CA SER A 73 -4.59 -11.92 -6.38
C SER A 73 -5.64 -12.96 -5.98
N ALA A 74 -5.28 -13.93 -5.15
CA ALA A 74 -6.22 -14.92 -4.65
C ALA A 74 -7.36 -14.30 -3.85
N ALA A 75 -7.14 -13.11 -3.27
CA ALA A 75 -8.16 -12.40 -2.50
C ALA A 75 -9.26 -11.80 -3.37
N SER A 76 -9.10 -11.79 -4.72
CA SER A 76 -10.14 -11.28 -5.61
C SER A 76 -11.46 -12.05 -5.45
N ASP A 77 -11.40 -13.32 -5.02
CA ASP A 77 -12.57 -14.13 -4.75
C ASP A 77 -13.25 -13.81 -3.41
N TYR A 78 -12.64 -12.96 -2.59
CA TYR A 78 -13.11 -12.65 -1.24
C TYR A 78 -13.27 -11.14 -1.06
N PRO A 79 -14.37 -10.53 -1.56
CA PRO A 79 -14.56 -9.08 -1.49
C PRO A 79 -14.45 -8.49 -0.09
N SER A 80 -14.82 -9.26 0.94
CA SER A 80 -14.72 -8.82 2.33
C SER A 80 -13.28 -8.59 2.79
N ARG A 81 -12.29 -9.09 2.03
CA ARG A 81 -10.87 -8.93 2.37
C ARG A 81 -10.17 -7.81 1.60
N HIS A 82 -10.84 -7.24 0.58
CA HIS A 82 -10.23 -6.20 -0.26
C HIS A 82 -9.81 -4.98 0.56
N ALA A 83 -10.65 -4.54 1.50
CA ALA A 83 -10.34 -3.40 2.34
C ALA A 83 -9.10 -3.65 3.22
N ALA A 84 -8.94 -4.86 3.74
CA ALA A 84 -7.77 -5.21 4.55
C ALA A 84 -6.47 -5.14 3.75
N ILE A 85 -6.50 -5.54 2.47
CA ILE A 85 -5.33 -5.49 1.60
C ILE A 85 -4.96 -4.05 1.26
N LEU A 86 -5.95 -3.19 1.02
CA LEU A 86 -5.71 -1.79 0.66
C LEU A 86 -5.35 -0.91 1.87
N LEU A 87 -5.69 -1.35 3.07
CA LEU A 87 -5.51 -0.54 4.28
C LEU A 87 -4.08 -0.05 4.50
N PRO A 88 -3.01 -0.86 4.32
CA PRO A 88 -1.65 -0.35 4.46
C PRO A 88 -1.34 0.81 3.52
N TYR A 89 -1.79 0.72 2.27
CA TYR A 89 -1.57 1.76 1.27
C TYR A 89 -2.31 3.03 1.62
N ASP A 90 -3.58 2.91 2.01
CA ASP A 90 -4.39 4.04 2.42
C ASP A 90 -3.82 4.70 3.68
N ALA A 91 -3.32 3.92 4.63
CA ALA A 91 -2.72 4.44 5.85
C ALA A 91 -1.45 5.25 5.56
N VAL A 92 -0.58 4.75 4.67
CA VAL A 92 0.64 5.47 4.29
C VAL A 92 0.31 6.76 3.54
N LEU A 93 -0.64 6.71 2.60
CA LEU A 93 -1.05 7.89 1.85
C LEU A 93 -1.65 8.95 2.78
N ALA A 94 -2.46 8.56 3.75
CA ALA A 94 -3.03 9.48 4.73
C ALA A 94 -1.95 10.09 5.62
N ALA A 95 -0.99 9.30 6.09
CA ALA A 95 0.12 9.78 6.92
C ALA A 95 0.99 10.77 6.14
N ALA A 96 1.27 10.49 4.87
CA ALA A 96 2.06 11.39 4.02
C ALA A 96 1.34 12.70 3.76
N GLN A 97 0.03 12.66 3.58
CA GLN A 97 -0.77 13.87 3.39
C GLN A 97 -0.75 14.75 4.63
N ASN A 98 -0.81 14.16 5.83
CA ASN A 98 -0.69 14.90 7.08
C ASN A 98 0.64 15.63 7.20
N ILE A 99 1.73 15.04 6.73
CA ILE A 99 3.04 15.70 6.70
C ILE A 99 3.00 16.93 5.80
N LYS A 100 2.39 16.82 4.62
CA LYS A 100 2.24 17.95 3.68
C LYS A 100 1.44 19.09 4.28
N GLU A 101 0.35 18.80 4.99
CA GLU A 101 -0.51 19.81 5.60
C GLU A 101 0.18 20.56 6.74
N LYS A 102 1.16 19.93 7.40
CA LYS A 102 1.90 20.54 8.51
C LYS A 102 3.13 21.33 8.06
N SER A 103 3.52 21.19 6.83
CA SER A 103 4.64 21.92 6.25
C SER A 103 4.15 23.12 5.45
#